data_d0275388bc013572af65c4bc995960f4
#
_entry.id   d0275388bc013572af65c4bc995960f4
#
_cell.length_a   1.000
_cell.length_b   1.000
_cell.length_c   1.000
_cell.angle_alpha   90.00
_cell.angle_beta   90.00
_cell.angle_gamma   90.00
#
_symmetry.space_group_name_H-M   'P 1'
#
loop_
_entity.id
_entity.type
_entity.pdbx_description
1 polymer ?
#
loop_
_entity_poly.entity_id
_entity_poly.type
_entity_poly.pdbx_seq_one_letter_code
_entity_poly.pdbx_strand_id
1 'polypeptide(L)'
;FLLSSHAASRPACAPIQGHVVTKQRSGFESNEADVGYVASLYDHGYGEPDGTGGINCRHTLTPFIIGVNKVPDTKIPDPKQAIANGKKQASQRSYERGIREAKYKLEAAKQLGDDKLIQHYQSLLGKRRLGLRKLIDNNDFLHRDYYRERIYKNQKLIDNYKMNLLRKPAPKSVSKPAPKPVVNDIPLMNKVNSLNGISKDNLRDIQSIIDGTSGNVKKLIKQFSNGEIKETNRTSHYNVADNTLYLQRGVYTNDDSIRKSIANSAIAQEDYGTIFHELGHKIDFEAADGVELSMQTNLASSAKREYKKLAKSSGFDNFVNTITFTQEMHNTEGWGGFSDVILGSSSGEINAGSGHYNAKGMIDKKYYSKRLGTEIFANLFEATVTKSESRKLFEKYLPKTTAKFDKILEGYYEQE
;
A
#
# COMPACT_ATOMS: atom_id res chain seq x y z
N PHE A 1 32.84 -3.03 -15.75
CA PHE A 1 32.17 -4.23 -15.29
C PHE A 1 31.04 -4.61 -16.27
N LEU A 2 30.79 -5.90 -16.44
CA LEU A 2 29.58 -6.39 -17.12
C LEU A 2 28.50 -6.64 -16.06
N LEU A 3 27.32 -6.04 -16.23
CA LEU A 3 26.18 -6.28 -15.35
C LEU A 3 25.39 -7.49 -15.85
N SER A 4 25.09 -8.45 -14.97
CA SER A 4 24.29 -9.63 -15.36
C SER A 4 22.90 -9.24 -15.83
N SER A 5 22.27 -10.09 -16.68
CA SER A 5 20.92 -9.89 -17.21
C SER A 5 19.93 -10.88 -16.61
N HIS A 6 18.71 -10.45 -16.34
CA HIS A 6 17.64 -11.26 -15.77
C HIS A 6 16.30 -10.97 -16.44
N ALA A 7 15.48 -12.00 -16.63
CA ALA A 7 14.13 -11.85 -17.21
C ALA A 7 13.23 -10.90 -16.41
N ALA A 8 13.46 -10.78 -15.10
CA ALA A 8 12.75 -9.88 -14.19
C ALA A 8 13.75 -8.94 -13.51
N SER A 9 13.57 -7.65 -13.68
CA SER A 9 14.47 -6.61 -13.19
C SER A 9 13.69 -5.45 -12.58
N ARG A 10 14.33 -4.71 -11.66
CA ARG A 10 13.79 -3.46 -11.13
C ARG A 10 14.05 -2.29 -12.09
N PRO A 11 13.31 -1.17 -11.98
CA PRO A 11 13.46 -0.01 -12.87
C PRO A 11 14.90 0.52 -12.97
N ALA A 12 15.63 0.56 -11.86
CA ALA A 12 17.02 1.04 -11.84
C ALA A 12 17.98 0.16 -12.65
N CYS A 13 17.78 -1.17 -12.63
CA CYS A 13 18.68 -2.12 -13.28
C CYS A 13 18.27 -2.44 -14.73
N ALA A 14 16.97 -2.40 -15.05
CA ALA A 14 16.45 -2.84 -16.33
C ALA A 14 17.08 -2.15 -17.55
N PRO A 15 17.38 -0.82 -17.53
CA PRO A 15 17.99 -0.15 -18.67
C PRO A 15 19.45 -0.52 -18.94
N ILE A 16 20.17 -1.03 -17.92
CA ILE A 16 21.63 -1.25 -18.00
C ILE A 16 22.03 -2.71 -17.83
N GLN A 17 21.09 -3.60 -17.55
CA GLN A 17 21.40 -5.04 -17.44
C GLN A 17 21.92 -5.60 -18.76
N GLY A 18 22.91 -6.51 -18.68
CA GLY A 18 23.54 -7.11 -19.84
C GLY A 18 24.56 -6.21 -20.55
N HIS A 19 24.71 -4.96 -20.11
CA HIS A 19 25.66 -4.01 -20.67
C HIS A 19 26.89 -3.84 -19.79
N VAL A 20 27.93 -3.28 -20.40
CA VAL A 20 29.14 -2.83 -19.67
C VAL A 20 28.82 -1.55 -18.93
N VAL A 21 29.19 -1.48 -17.65
CA VAL A 21 28.90 -0.37 -16.76
C VAL A 21 30.16 0.03 -15.96
N THR A 22 30.16 1.26 -15.47
CA THR A 22 31.28 1.80 -14.69
C THR A 22 30.85 2.20 -13.28
N LYS A 23 31.80 2.16 -12.33
CA LYS A 23 31.68 2.78 -10.99
C LYS A 23 32.22 4.22 -10.95
N GLN A 24 32.58 4.80 -12.09
CA GLN A 24 32.86 6.22 -12.18
C GLN A 24 31.54 7.02 -12.06
N ARG A 25 31.64 8.27 -11.61
CA ARG A 25 30.45 9.11 -11.39
C ARG A 25 29.74 9.48 -12.70
N SER A 26 30.44 9.43 -13.83
CA SER A 26 29.88 9.70 -15.15
C SER A 26 30.12 8.52 -16.08
N GLY A 27 29.13 8.22 -16.93
CA GLY A 27 29.31 7.31 -18.05
C GLY A 27 30.19 7.91 -19.15
N PHE A 28 30.61 7.09 -20.10
CA PHE A 28 31.44 7.49 -21.22
C PHE A 28 31.18 6.62 -22.45
N GLU A 29 31.49 7.16 -23.64
CA GLU A 29 31.48 6.39 -24.87
C GLU A 29 32.74 5.56 -24.97
N SER A 30 32.60 4.27 -25.32
CA SER A 30 33.72 3.37 -25.60
C SER A 30 34.14 3.48 -27.07
N ASN A 31 35.41 3.30 -27.33
CA ASN A 31 35.94 3.17 -28.70
C ASN A 31 35.65 1.80 -29.34
N GLU A 32 35.20 0.83 -28.53
CA GLU A 32 34.85 -0.52 -28.99
C GLU A 32 33.36 -0.57 -29.36
N ALA A 33 33.08 -0.91 -30.61
CA ALA A 33 31.72 -0.88 -31.18
C ALA A 33 30.76 -1.88 -30.52
N ASP A 34 31.24 -2.97 -29.98
CA ASP A 34 30.47 -3.99 -29.27
C ASP A 34 30.13 -3.61 -27.82
N VAL A 35 30.78 -2.57 -27.28
CA VAL A 35 30.55 -2.05 -25.93
C VAL A 35 29.62 -0.83 -25.96
N GLY A 36 29.85 0.11 -26.89
CA GLY A 36 29.08 1.34 -27.00
C GLY A 36 29.17 2.23 -25.76
N TYR A 37 28.04 2.80 -25.34
CA TYR A 37 27.98 3.65 -24.16
C TYR A 37 28.09 2.86 -22.85
N VAL A 38 29.04 3.21 -22.00
CA VAL A 38 29.29 2.63 -20.68
C VAL A 38 28.60 3.49 -19.63
N ALA A 39 27.43 3.05 -19.17
CA ALA A 39 26.61 3.80 -18.20
C ALA A 39 27.23 3.81 -16.81
N SER A 40 27.11 4.94 -16.11
CA SER A 40 27.47 5.01 -14.70
C SER A 40 26.45 4.27 -13.83
N LEU A 41 26.90 3.43 -12.93
CA LEU A 41 26.03 2.78 -11.94
C LEU A 41 25.37 3.79 -11.00
N TYR A 42 25.99 4.96 -10.77
CA TYR A 42 25.42 6.01 -9.92
C TYR A 42 24.19 6.66 -10.54
N ASP A 43 24.09 6.77 -11.86
CA ASP A 43 22.90 7.25 -12.56
C ASP A 43 21.71 6.28 -12.39
N HIS A 44 22.00 5.05 -11.95
CA HIS A 44 21.04 3.98 -11.68
C HIS A 44 20.93 3.64 -10.18
N GLY A 45 21.24 4.60 -9.31
CA GLY A 45 21.06 4.49 -7.86
C GLY A 45 22.04 3.52 -7.19
N TYR A 46 23.25 3.34 -7.70
CA TYR A 46 24.24 2.50 -7.04
C TYR A 46 24.59 3.03 -5.65
N GLY A 47 24.40 2.19 -4.64
CA GLY A 47 24.53 2.56 -3.23
C GLY A 47 23.20 2.89 -2.55
N GLU A 48 22.11 3.10 -3.32
CA GLU A 48 20.78 3.31 -2.78
C GLU A 48 20.06 1.98 -2.52
N PRO A 49 19.17 1.89 -1.51
CA PRO A 49 18.47 0.66 -1.17
C PRO A 49 17.64 0.07 -2.32
N ASP A 50 17.05 0.89 -3.16
CA ASP A 50 16.22 0.52 -4.31
C ASP A 50 16.96 0.59 -5.65
N GLY A 51 18.22 1.02 -5.65
CA GLY A 51 19.09 1.15 -6.81
C GLY A 51 19.76 -0.15 -7.26
N THR A 52 20.63 -0.03 -8.25
CA THR A 52 21.46 -1.14 -8.75
C THR A 52 22.45 -1.57 -7.67
N GLY A 53 22.49 -2.87 -7.36
CA GLY A 53 23.29 -3.40 -6.25
C GLY A 53 22.67 -3.20 -4.86
N GLY A 54 21.50 -2.54 -4.76
CA GLY A 54 20.78 -2.30 -3.50
C GLY A 54 20.07 -3.55 -2.93
N ILE A 55 19.21 -3.36 -1.93
CA ILE A 55 18.54 -4.44 -1.19
C ILE A 55 17.76 -5.35 -2.15
N ASN A 56 18.00 -6.66 -2.06
CA ASN A 56 17.40 -7.69 -2.93
C ASN A 56 17.72 -7.53 -4.44
N CYS A 57 18.68 -6.72 -4.82
CA CYS A 57 19.23 -6.77 -6.18
C CYS A 57 19.95 -8.10 -6.39
N ARG A 58 19.66 -8.77 -7.52
CA ARG A 58 20.28 -10.06 -7.88
C ARG A 58 21.30 -9.93 -9.00
N HIS A 59 21.47 -8.72 -9.52
CA HIS A 59 22.48 -8.47 -10.52
C HIS A 59 23.87 -8.57 -9.92
N THR A 60 24.76 -9.23 -10.65
CA THR A 60 26.18 -9.36 -10.32
C THR A 60 27.00 -8.50 -11.26
N LEU A 61 28.09 -7.95 -10.75
CA LEU A 61 29.08 -7.20 -11.52
C LEU A 61 30.28 -8.12 -11.77
N THR A 62 30.50 -8.47 -13.03
CA THR A 62 31.68 -9.23 -13.46
C THR A 62 32.73 -8.27 -13.95
N PRO A 63 34.03 -8.40 -13.56
CA PRO A 63 35.10 -7.60 -14.11
C PRO A 63 35.11 -7.68 -15.65
N PHE A 64 35.23 -6.54 -16.31
CA PHE A 64 35.29 -6.43 -17.76
C PHE A 64 36.34 -5.42 -18.16
N ILE A 65 37.24 -5.81 -19.05
CA ILE A 65 38.31 -4.97 -19.60
C ILE A 65 37.97 -4.73 -21.07
N ILE A 66 37.69 -3.48 -21.40
CA ILE A 66 37.36 -3.01 -22.78
C ILE A 66 38.58 -3.30 -23.68
N GLY A 67 38.33 -3.81 -24.87
CA GLY A 67 39.36 -4.22 -25.83
C GLY A 67 39.99 -5.61 -25.57
N VAL A 68 39.70 -6.23 -24.41
CA VAL A 68 40.21 -7.59 -24.06
C VAL A 68 39.05 -8.57 -23.95
N ASN A 69 38.01 -8.23 -23.18
CA ASN A 69 36.84 -9.09 -23.02
C ASN A 69 35.81 -8.80 -24.10
N LYS A 70 35.10 -9.84 -24.57
CA LYS A 70 33.96 -9.68 -25.47
C LYS A 70 32.65 -9.63 -24.70
N VAL A 71 31.73 -8.74 -25.12
CA VAL A 71 30.37 -8.72 -24.60
C VAL A 71 29.68 -10.04 -25.02
N PRO A 72 29.07 -10.78 -24.08
CA PRO A 72 28.39 -12.03 -24.44
C PRO A 72 27.20 -11.75 -25.38
N ASP A 73 27.06 -12.55 -26.43
CA ASP A 73 25.89 -12.54 -27.31
C ASP A 73 24.70 -13.20 -26.61
N THR A 74 24.14 -12.51 -25.63
CA THR A 74 22.98 -12.95 -24.86
C THR A 74 21.80 -12.03 -25.13
N LYS A 75 20.62 -12.61 -25.35
CA LYS A 75 19.40 -11.82 -25.54
C LYS A 75 19.07 -11.06 -24.24
N ILE A 76 19.24 -9.76 -24.27
CA ILE A 76 18.88 -8.86 -23.18
C ILE A 76 17.38 -8.59 -23.25
N PRO A 77 16.61 -8.81 -22.17
CA PRO A 77 15.19 -8.51 -22.14
C PRO A 77 14.93 -7.00 -22.32
N ASP A 78 13.87 -6.67 -23.03
CA ASP A 78 13.40 -5.28 -23.12
C ASP A 78 13.19 -4.70 -21.69
N PRO A 79 13.66 -3.48 -21.41
CA PRO A 79 13.57 -2.89 -20.09
C PRO A 79 12.15 -2.81 -19.53
N LYS A 80 11.15 -2.46 -20.36
CA LYS A 80 9.74 -2.39 -19.94
C LYS A 80 9.21 -3.78 -19.59
N GLN A 81 9.55 -4.77 -20.42
CA GLN A 81 9.18 -6.17 -20.17
C GLN A 81 9.86 -6.70 -18.90
N ALA A 82 11.14 -6.41 -18.68
CA ALA A 82 11.87 -6.83 -17.48
C ALA A 82 11.27 -6.23 -16.20
N ILE A 83 10.85 -4.97 -16.24
CA ILE A 83 10.16 -4.29 -15.13
C ILE A 83 8.79 -4.94 -14.87
N ALA A 84 8.01 -5.19 -15.93
CA ALA A 84 6.72 -5.87 -15.79
C ALA A 84 6.86 -7.27 -15.20
N ASN A 85 7.87 -8.01 -15.63
CA ASN A 85 8.23 -9.31 -15.06
C ASN A 85 8.67 -9.21 -13.60
N GLY A 86 9.35 -8.13 -13.22
CA GLY A 86 9.73 -7.84 -11.82
C GLY A 86 8.51 -7.74 -10.91
N LYS A 87 7.43 -7.09 -11.35
CA LYS A 87 6.15 -7.02 -10.62
C LYS A 87 5.52 -8.41 -10.44
N LYS A 88 5.50 -9.23 -11.48
CA LYS A 88 4.98 -10.61 -11.41
C LYS A 88 5.81 -11.47 -10.44
N GLN A 89 7.13 -11.30 -10.43
CA GLN A 89 7.99 -11.99 -9.47
C GLN A 89 7.76 -11.52 -8.03
N ALA A 90 7.48 -10.24 -7.81
CA ALA A 90 7.10 -9.73 -6.49
C ALA A 90 5.79 -10.38 -6.01
N SER A 91 4.80 -10.56 -6.90
CA SER A 91 3.56 -11.30 -6.61
C SER A 91 3.84 -12.75 -6.23
N GLN A 92 4.75 -13.45 -6.93
CA GLN A 92 5.19 -14.80 -6.56
C GLN A 92 5.71 -14.81 -5.11
N ARG A 93 6.58 -13.86 -4.75
CA ARG A 93 7.13 -13.76 -3.38
C ARG A 93 6.05 -13.49 -2.33
N SER A 94 5.03 -12.74 -2.69
CA SER A 94 3.87 -12.52 -1.81
C SER A 94 3.11 -13.82 -1.55
N TYR A 95 2.80 -14.60 -2.58
CA TYR A 95 2.18 -15.92 -2.41
C TYR A 95 3.03 -16.86 -1.55
N GLU A 96 4.34 -16.93 -1.78
CA GLU A 96 5.26 -17.77 -1.00
C GLU A 96 5.27 -17.39 0.48
N ARG A 97 5.30 -16.08 0.81
CA ARG A 97 5.16 -15.59 2.19
C ARG A 97 3.82 -15.97 2.78
N GLY A 98 2.74 -15.72 2.05
CA GLY A 98 1.39 -16.05 2.48
C GLY A 98 1.17 -17.56 2.73
N ILE A 99 1.80 -18.42 1.93
CA ILE A 99 1.78 -19.88 2.14
C ILE A 99 2.48 -20.23 3.45
N ARG A 100 3.65 -19.65 3.74
CA ARG A 100 4.35 -19.89 5.03
C ARG A 100 3.52 -19.43 6.21
N GLU A 101 2.96 -18.25 6.13
CA GLU A 101 2.09 -17.71 7.19
C GLU A 101 0.86 -18.61 7.43
N ALA A 102 0.16 -19.02 6.37
CA ALA A 102 -0.97 -19.94 6.50
C ALA A 102 -0.57 -21.28 7.14
N LYS A 103 0.62 -21.79 6.83
CA LYS A 103 1.16 -23.01 7.46
C LYS A 103 1.42 -22.81 8.97
N TYR A 104 2.02 -21.68 9.39
CA TYR A 104 2.22 -21.38 10.80
C TYR A 104 0.89 -21.23 11.54
N LYS A 105 -0.09 -20.52 10.96
CA LYS A 105 -1.42 -20.37 11.55
C LYS A 105 -2.15 -21.71 11.63
N LEU A 106 -2.01 -22.57 10.63
CA LEU A 106 -2.57 -23.92 10.65
C LEU A 106 -1.95 -24.77 11.77
N GLU A 107 -0.63 -24.68 11.95
CA GLU A 107 0.04 -25.41 13.03
C GLU A 107 -0.39 -24.90 14.40
N ALA A 108 -0.52 -23.58 14.55
CA ALA A 108 -1.05 -22.98 15.78
C ALA A 108 -2.50 -23.41 16.05
N ALA A 109 -3.36 -23.45 15.04
CA ALA A 109 -4.75 -23.91 15.15
C ALA A 109 -4.83 -25.39 15.57
N LYS A 110 -3.96 -26.25 15.04
CA LYS A 110 -3.85 -27.66 15.44
C LYS A 110 -3.46 -27.80 16.92
N GLN A 111 -2.48 -27.01 17.40
CA GLN A 111 -2.07 -27.02 18.80
C GLN A 111 -3.18 -26.47 19.73
N LEU A 112 -4.10 -25.65 19.22
CA LEU A 112 -5.28 -25.17 19.96
C LEU A 112 -6.43 -26.20 19.98
N GLY A 113 -6.41 -27.18 19.06
CA GLY A 113 -7.53 -28.13 18.89
C GLY A 113 -8.80 -27.49 18.31
N ASP A 114 -8.70 -26.35 17.61
CA ASP A 114 -9.85 -25.66 17.04
C ASP A 114 -10.09 -26.11 15.59
N ASP A 115 -11.05 -27.01 15.40
CA ASP A 115 -11.37 -27.60 14.09
C ASP A 115 -11.85 -26.57 13.07
N LYS A 116 -12.53 -25.51 13.50
CA LYS A 116 -12.98 -24.43 12.58
C LYS A 116 -11.78 -23.64 12.06
N LEU A 117 -10.84 -23.29 12.92
CA LEU A 117 -9.61 -22.62 12.50
C LEU A 117 -8.74 -23.54 11.63
N ILE A 118 -8.68 -24.83 11.94
CA ILE A 118 -7.94 -25.82 11.12
C ILE A 118 -8.52 -25.86 9.71
N GLN A 119 -9.83 -26.03 9.55
CA GLN A 119 -10.49 -26.03 8.25
C GLN A 119 -10.29 -24.70 7.50
N HIS A 120 -10.42 -23.58 8.19
CA HIS A 120 -10.19 -22.26 7.62
C HIS A 120 -8.78 -22.13 7.03
N TYR A 121 -7.73 -22.43 7.81
CA TYR A 121 -6.35 -22.29 7.34
C TYR A 121 -5.94 -23.35 6.32
N GLN A 122 -6.55 -24.54 6.34
CA GLN A 122 -6.38 -25.52 5.26
C GLN A 122 -6.96 -25.00 3.93
N SER A 123 -8.16 -24.42 3.96
CA SER A 123 -8.80 -23.82 2.78
C SER A 123 -7.96 -22.64 2.27
N LEU A 124 -7.54 -21.72 3.13
CA LEU A 124 -6.68 -20.58 2.79
C LEU A 124 -5.36 -21.03 2.16
N LEU A 125 -4.71 -22.04 2.73
CA LEU A 125 -3.49 -22.63 2.18
C LEU A 125 -3.70 -23.19 0.78
N GLY A 126 -4.83 -23.89 0.56
CA GLY A 126 -5.23 -24.39 -0.75
C GLY A 126 -5.41 -23.29 -1.78
N LYS A 127 -6.14 -22.22 -1.42
CA LYS A 127 -6.36 -21.04 -2.28
C LYS A 127 -5.05 -20.36 -2.66
N ARG A 128 -4.15 -20.12 -1.69
CA ARG A 128 -2.85 -19.48 -1.93
C ARG A 128 -1.94 -20.33 -2.84
N ARG A 129 -1.93 -21.65 -2.67
CA ARG A 129 -1.18 -22.57 -3.55
C ARG A 129 -1.74 -22.60 -4.97
N LEU A 130 -3.07 -22.55 -5.13
CA LEU A 130 -3.70 -22.49 -6.44
C LEU A 130 -3.37 -21.17 -7.14
N GLY A 131 -3.43 -20.04 -6.42
CA GLY A 131 -3.06 -18.73 -6.95
C GLY A 131 -1.59 -18.68 -7.40
N LEU A 132 -0.67 -19.22 -6.58
CA LEU A 132 0.74 -19.33 -6.95
C LEU A 132 0.94 -20.19 -8.21
N ARG A 133 0.25 -21.34 -8.31
CA ARG A 133 0.32 -22.21 -9.50
C ARG A 133 -0.13 -21.46 -10.75
N LYS A 134 -1.31 -20.84 -10.72
CA LYS A 134 -1.83 -20.06 -11.85
C LYS A 134 -0.89 -18.94 -12.27
N LEU A 135 -0.26 -18.25 -11.30
CA LEU A 135 0.72 -17.20 -11.60
C LEU A 135 1.95 -17.78 -12.34
N ILE A 136 2.45 -18.92 -11.92
CA ILE A 136 3.61 -19.57 -12.54
C ILE A 136 3.25 -20.11 -13.91
N ASP A 137 2.13 -20.82 -14.05
CA ASP A 137 1.68 -21.41 -15.30
C ASP A 137 1.46 -20.38 -16.42
N ASN A 138 1.13 -19.15 -16.04
CA ASN A 138 0.94 -18.03 -16.96
C ASN A 138 2.22 -17.19 -17.22
N ASN A 139 3.39 -17.61 -16.71
CA ASN A 139 4.63 -16.83 -16.84
C ASN A 139 5.87 -17.72 -16.88
N ASP A 140 6.34 -18.03 -18.05
CA ASP A 140 7.44 -19.00 -18.32
C ASP A 140 8.76 -18.70 -17.60
N PHE A 141 9.01 -17.43 -17.26
CA PHE A 141 10.21 -17.03 -16.52
C PHE A 141 10.11 -17.27 -15.01
N LEU A 142 8.93 -17.63 -14.48
CA LEU A 142 8.71 -17.94 -13.07
C LEU A 142 8.80 -19.46 -12.84
N HIS A 143 9.52 -19.84 -11.80
CA HIS A 143 9.65 -21.23 -11.38
C HIS A 143 9.24 -21.37 -9.92
N ARG A 144 8.57 -22.48 -9.60
CA ARG A 144 8.15 -22.78 -8.23
C ARG A 144 9.34 -23.21 -7.40
N ASP A 145 9.58 -22.51 -6.31
CA ASP A 145 10.61 -22.84 -5.34
C ASP A 145 9.95 -23.32 -4.05
N TYR A 146 9.83 -24.64 -3.91
CA TYR A 146 9.22 -25.27 -2.72
C TYR A 146 9.98 -24.96 -1.42
N TYR A 147 11.27 -24.66 -1.49
CA TYR A 147 12.05 -24.26 -0.33
C TYR A 147 11.51 -22.96 0.28
N ARG A 148 11.06 -22.03 -0.55
CA ARG A 148 10.48 -20.76 -0.14
C ARG A 148 9.08 -20.90 0.49
N GLU A 149 8.43 -22.04 0.30
CA GLU A 149 7.14 -22.36 0.92
C GLU A 149 7.30 -23.14 2.23
N ARG A 150 8.53 -23.53 2.61
CA ARG A 150 8.78 -24.29 3.84
C ARG A 150 8.64 -23.43 5.07
N ILE A 151 8.16 -24.02 6.15
CA ILE A 151 8.24 -23.49 7.50
C ILE A 151 9.23 -24.32 8.32
N TYR A 152 9.91 -23.66 9.22
CA TYR A 152 10.78 -24.33 10.18
C TYR A 152 10.01 -24.51 11.49
N LYS A 153 10.29 -25.58 12.22
CA LYS A 153 9.75 -25.75 13.57
C LYS A 153 10.34 -24.69 14.49
N ASN A 154 9.63 -23.57 14.60
CA ASN A 154 9.93 -22.48 15.50
C ASN A 154 8.79 -22.34 16.49
N GLN A 155 8.92 -23.01 17.65
CA GLN A 155 7.86 -23.06 18.66
C GLN A 155 7.49 -21.65 19.15
N LYS A 156 8.46 -20.76 19.36
CA LYS A 156 8.22 -19.37 19.78
C LYS A 156 7.34 -18.61 18.79
N LEU A 157 7.56 -18.83 17.48
CA LEU A 157 6.75 -18.21 16.44
C LEU A 157 5.34 -18.82 16.39
N ILE A 158 5.23 -20.14 16.55
CA ILE A 158 3.93 -20.84 16.63
C ILE A 158 3.15 -20.36 17.84
N ASP A 159 3.80 -20.21 19.00
CA ASP A 159 3.18 -19.69 20.20
C ASP A 159 2.70 -18.24 20.05
N ASN A 160 3.44 -17.40 19.35
CA ASN A 160 2.99 -16.05 18.99
C ASN A 160 1.72 -16.10 18.14
N TYR A 161 1.66 -16.98 17.13
CA TYR A 161 0.43 -17.15 16.33
C TYR A 161 -0.71 -17.72 17.19
N LYS A 162 -0.45 -18.69 18.08
CA LYS A 162 -1.45 -19.18 19.05
C LYS A 162 -2.02 -18.05 19.90
N MET A 163 -1.15 -17.24 20.49
CA MET A 163 -1.57 -16.09 21.30
C MET A 163 -2.41 -15.10 20.48
N ASN A 164 -2.05 -14.86 19.22
CA ASN A 164 -2.83 -13.99 18.33
C ASN A 164 -4.19 -14.60 17.96
N LEU A 165 -4.28 -15.90 17.77
CA LEU A 165 -5.54 -16.61 17.52
C LEU A 165 -6.42 -16.70 18.77
N LEU A 166 -5.83 -16.78 19.96
CA LEU A 166 -6.52 -16.77 21.26
C LEU A 166 -6.89 -15.36 21.73
N ARG A 167 -6.17 -14.33 21.28
CA ARG A 167 -6.64 -12.96 21.39
C ARG A 167 -7.92 -12.89 20.58
N LYS A 168 -9.05 -13.21 21.26
CA LYS A 168 -10.36 -12.86 20.70
C LYS A 168 -10.26 -11.42 20.23
N PRO A 169 -10.67 -11.08 18.99
CA PRO A 169 -11.05 -9.71 18.71
C PRO A 169 -11.93 -9.31 19.89
N ALA A 170 -11.68 -8.15 20.47
CA ALA A 170 -12.41 -7.64 21.64
C ALA A 170 -13.87 -8.03 21.46
N PRO A 171 -14.55 -8.64 22.45
CA PRO A 171 -15.72 -9.45 22.27
C PRO A 171 -16.68 -8.70 21.34
N LYS A 172 -16.83 -9.20 20.11
CA LYS A 172 -18.01 -8.88 19.31
C LYS A 172 -19.13 -9.32 20.26
N SER A 173 -19.84 -8.37 20.84
CA SER A 173 -20.97 -8.65 21.71
C SER A 173 -21.73 -9.79 21.07
N VAL A 174 -21.93 -10.88 21.83
CA VAL A 174 -22.76 -12.01 21.38
C VAL A 174 -24.10 -11.40 21.08
N SER A 175 -24.31 -11.08 19.79
CA SER A 175 -25.61 -10.66 19.34
C SER A 175 -26.52 -11.87 19.52
N LYS A 176 -27.55 -11.70 20.36
CA LYS A 176 -28.76 -12.52 20.35
C LYS A 176 -29.11 -12.86 18.90
N PRO A 177 -29.76 -14.03 18.63
CA PRO A 177 -30.16 -14.42 17.28
C PRO A 177 -30.78 -13.23 16.57
N ALA A 178 -30.23 -12.93 15.39
CA ALA A 178 -30.48 -11.72 14.64
C ALA A 178 -31.99 -11.42 14.57
N PRO A 179 -32.43 -10.25 15.01
CA PRO A 179 -33.71 -9.76 14.60
C PRO A 179 -33.67 -9.63 13.06
N LYS A 180 -34.83 -9.85 12.42
CA LYS A 180 -35.05 -9.68 10.99
C LYS A 180 -34.31 -8.44 10.48
N PRO A 181 -33.74 -8.42 9.25
CA PRO A 181 -32.90 -7.35 8.78
C PRO A 181 -33.58 -6.01 9.01
N VAL A 182 -33.05 -5.25 9.94
CA VAL A 182 -33.37 -3.83 10.07
C VAL A 182 -32.86 -3.22 8.78
N VAL A 183 -33.75 -2.66 7.99
CA VAL A 183 -33.43 -1.87 6.81
C VAL A 183 -32.41 -0.81 7.29
N ASN A 184 -31.15 -0.96 6.92
CA ASN A 184 -30.11 -0.07 7.38
C ASN A 184 -30.36 1.31 6.78
N ASP A 185 -30.68 2.24 7.67
CA ASP A 185 -31.03 3.63 7.35
C ASP A 185 -29.79 4.49 6.95
N ILE A 186 -28.70 3.84 6.49
CA ILE A 186 -27.50 4.50 5.99
C ILE A 186 -27.48 4.38 4.46
N PRO A 187 -27.66 5.49 3.72
CA PRO A 187 -27.75 5.48 2.26
C PRO A 187 -26.54 4.85 1.58
N LEU A 188 -25.34 4.94 2.17
CA LEU A 188 -24.12 4.32 1.69
C LEU A 188 -24.31 2.82 1.43
N MET A 189 -24.90 2.09 2.37
CA MET A 189 -25.04 0.63 2.28
C MET A 189 -25.95 0.21 1.12
N ASN A 190 -27.04 0.94 0.89
CA ASN A 190 -27.95 0.66 -0.21
C ASN A 190 -27.28 0.87 -1.58
N LYS A 191 -26.41 1.89 -1.68
CA LYS A 191 -25.69 2.23 -2.91
C LYS A 191 -24.55 1.27 -3.19
N VAL A 192 -23.77 0.93 -2.17
CA VAL A 192 -22.71 -0.08 -2.28
C VAL A 192 -23.30 -1.44 -2.66
N ASN A 193 -24.47 -1.81 -2.12
CA ASN A 193 -25.18 -3.05 -2.48
C ASN A 193 -25.59 -3.12 -3.96
N SER A 194 -25.70 -1.99 -4.65
CA SER A 194 -26.01 -1.95 -6.09
C SER A 194 -24.80 -2.13 -7.00
N LEU A 195 -23.60 -2.17 -6.45
CA LEU A 195 -22.35 -2.34 -7.22
C LEU A 195 -22.19 -3.79 -7.71
N ASN A 196 -21.63 -3.93 -8.90
CA ASN A 196 -21.45 -5.23 -9.52
C ASN A 196 -20.40 -6.10 -8.77
N GLY A 197 -20.79 -7.32 -8.44
CA GLY A 197 -19.92 -8.33 -7.82
C GLY A 197 -19.69 -8.16 -6.33
N ILE A 198 -20.40 -7.26 -5.65
CA ILE A 198 -20.38 -7.19 -4.20
C ILE A 198 -21.10 -8.41 -3.58
N SER A 199 -20.51 -8.98 -2.56
CA SER A 199 -21.11 -10.12 -1.83
C SER A 199 -21.81 -9.64 -0.55
N LYS A 200 -22.67 -10.51 -0.01
CA LYS A 200 -23.28 -10.27 1.32
C LYS A 200 -22.24 -10.19 2.43
N ASP A 201 -21.12 -10.87 2.28
CA ASP A 201 -20.02 -10.84 3.24
C ASP A 201 -19.31 -9.48 3.19
N ASN A 202 -19.02 -8.95 1.99
CA ASN A 202 -18.49 -7.60 1.85
C ASN A 202 -19.41 -6.55 2.48
N LEU A 203 -20.71 -6.65 2.25
CA LEU A 203 -21.69 -5.72 2.85
C LEU A 203 -21.70 -5.81 4.39
N ARG A 204 -21.63 -7.01 4.94
CA ARG A 204 -21.56 -7.19 6.40
C ARG A 204 -20.28 -6.59 6.99
N ASP A 205 -19.16 -6.76 6.30
CA ASP A 205 -17.88 -6.21 6.74
C ASP A 205 -17.90 -4.67 6.71
N ILE A 206 -18.35 -4.06 5.61
CA ILE A 206 -18.51 -2.61 5.50
C ILE A 206 -19.47 -2.08 6.59
N GLN A 207 -20.60 -2.76 6.81
CA GLN A 207 -21.53 -2.38 7.88
C GLN A 207 -20.90 -2.50 9.26
N SER A 208 -20.13 -3.54 9.52
CA SER A 208 -19.43 -3.74 10.78
C SER A 208 -18.40 -2.62 11.05
N ILE A 209 -17.70 -2.15 10.01
CA ILE A 209 -16.79 -1.01 10.11
C ILE A 209 -17.57 0.24 10.52
N ILE A 210 -18.68 0.54 9.84
CA ILE A 210 -19.53 1.70 10.14
C ILE A 210 -20.10 1.61 11.56
N ASP A 211 -20.58 0.43 11.96
CA ASP A 211 -21.15 0.21 13.30
C ASP A 211 -20.11 0.34 14.42
N GLY A 212 -18.85 0.08 14.10
CA GLY A 212 -17.72 0.27 15.00
C GLY A 212 -17.31 1.72 15.21
N THR A 213 -17.78 2.69 14.39
CA THR A 213 -17.39 4.10 14.50
C THR A 213 -18.09 4.82 15.67
N SER A 214 -17.57 5.97 16.08
CA SER A 214 -18.25 6.84 17.05
C SER A 214 -19.59 7.35 16.52
N GLY A 215 -20.50 7.70 17.40
CA GLY A 215 -21.83 8.20 17.03
C GLY A 215 -21.76 9.41 16.09
N ASN A 216 -20.80 10.30 16.31
CA ASN A 216 -20.59 11.49 15.47
C ASN A 216 -20.10 11.12 14.07
N VAL A 217 -19.09 10.27 13.96
CA VAL A 217 -18.60 9.81 12.67
C VAL A 217 -19.68 9.05 11.90
N LYS A 218 -20.49 8.23 12.60
CA LYS A 218 -21.64 7.53 11.99
C LYS A 218 -22.68 8.48 11.43
N LYS A 219 -22.98 9.60 12.13
CA LYS A 219 -23.88 10.64 11.63
C LYS A 219 -23.33 11.31 10.37
N LEU A 220 -22.01 11.62 10.31
CA LEU A 220 -21.37 12.16 9.10
C LEU A 220 -21.48 11.19 7.92
N ILE A 221 -21.18 9.91 8.13
CA ILE A 221 -21.34 8.90 7.10
C ILE A 221 -22.77 8.88 6.59
N LYS A 222 -23.77 8.88 7.47
CA LYS A 222 -25.19 8.90 7.10
C LYS A 222 -25.55 10.14 6.30
N GLN A 223 -25.15 11.33 6.76
CA GLN A 223 -25.48 12.62 6.17
C GLN A 223 -24.88 12.80 4.77
N PHE A 224 -23.60 12.44 4.60
CA PHE A 224 -22.87 12.67 3.35
C PHE A 224 -22.86 11.45 2.39
N SER A 225 -23.62 10.40 2.68
CA SER A 225 -23.83 9.27 1.77
C SER A 225 -24.94 9.49 0.73
N ASN A 226 -25.37 10.75 0.50
CA ASN A 226 -26.53 11.08 -0.33
C ASN A 226 -26.25 11.09 -1.84
N GLY A 227 -24.98 11.20 -2.30
CA GLY A 227 -24.56 11.16 -3.70
C GLY A 227 -24.68 9.78 -4.35
N GLU A 228 -24.30 9.64 -5.62
CA GLU A 228 -24.22 8.36 -6.31
C GLU A 228 -22.92 7.62 -6.00
N ILE A 229 -22.95 6.29 -6.13
CA ILE A 229 -21.74 5.45 -6.12
C ILE A 229 -21.73 4.64 -7.41
N LYS A 230 -20.65 4.72 -8.16
CA LYS A 230 -20.49 4.05 -9.46
C LYS A 230 -19.18 3.29 -9.53
N GLU A 231 -19.20 2.19 -10.26
CA GLU A 231 -17.96 1.46 -10.58
C GLU A 231 -17.13 2.25 -11.60
N THR A 232 -15.81 2.17 -11.46
CA THR A 232 -14.86 2.74 -12.41
C THR A 232 -13.70 1.78 -12.69
N ASN A 233 -13.20 1.81 -13.93
CA ASN A 233 -11.96 1.13 -14.32
C ASN A 233 -10.70 2.01 -14.08
N ARG A 234 -10.89 3.25 -13.62
CA ARG A 234 -9.83 4.19 -13.25
C ARG A 234 -9.62 4.16 -11.74
N THR A 235 -8.64 4.92 -11.25
CA THR A 235 -8.46 5.13 -9.80
C THR A 235 -9.75 5.60 -9.16
N SER A 236 -10.07 5.08 -7.97
CA SER A 236 -11.21 5.56 -7.18
C SER A 236 -11.07 7.06 -6.91
N HIS A 237 -12.17 7.79 -6.92
CA HIS A 237 -12.18 9.23 -6.67
C HIS A 237 -13.58 9.75 -6.36
N TYR A 238 -13.67 10.81 -5.58
CA TYR A 238 -14.88 11.61 -5.47
C TYR A 238 -14.90 12.70 -6.58
N ASN A 239 -15.98 12.76 -7.33
CA ASN A 239 -16.19 13.78 -8.36
C ASN A 239 -17.18 14.83 -7.86
N VAL A 240 -16.68 16.02 -7.60
CA VAL A 240 -17.46 17.18 -7.11
C VAL A 240 -18.53 17.62 -8.11
N ALA A 241 -18.25 17.50 -9.43
CA ALA A 241 -19.15 18.05 -10.46
C ALA A 241 -20.48 17.29 -10.57
N ASP A 242 -20.49 15.99 -10.29
CA ASP A 242 -21.69 15.14 -10.37
C ASP A 242 -22.04 14.49 -9.02
N ASN A 243 -21.38 14.87 -7.97
CA ASN A 243 -21.57 14.36 -6.59
C ASN A 243 -21.53 12.83 -6.52
N THR A 244 -20.57 12.21 -7.22
CA THR A 244 -20.47 10.75 -7.35
C THR A 244 -19.17 10.24 -6.76
N LEU A 245 -19.24 9.17 -5.97
CA LEU A 245 -18.09 8.36 -5.58
C LEU A 245 -17.85 7.31 -6.67
N TYR A 246 -16.72 7.38 -7.34
CA TYR A 246 -16.28 6.37 -8.30
C TYR A 246 -15.34 5.39 -7.63
N LEU A 247 -15.71 4.13 -7.56
CA LEU A 247 -14.96 3.08 -6.86
C LEU A 247 -14.49 1.99 -7.81
N GLN A 248 -13.23 1.60 -7.70
CA GLN A 248 -12.72 0.42 -8.40
C GLN A 248 -13.28 -0.85 -7.77
N ARG A 249 -13.60 -1.83 -8.60
CA ARG A 249 -14.23 -3.09 -8.16
C ARG A 249 -13.49 -3.77 -7.01
N GLY A 250 -12.17 -3.83 -7.04
CA GLY A 250 -11.38 -4.48 -5.99
C GLY A 250 -11.45 -3.82 -4.63
N VAL A 251 -11.81 -2.55 -4.60
CA VAL A 251 -11.87 -1.76 -3.35
C VAL A 251 -13.08 -2.14 -2.51
N TYR A 252 -14.23 -2.37 -3.14
CA TYR A 252 -15.47 -2.72 -2.44
C TYR A 252 -15.75 -4.23 -2.38
N THR A 253 -15.08 -5.03 -3.22
CA THR A 253 -15.13 -6.50 -3.14
C THR A 253 -14.04 -7.09 -2.25
N ASN A 254 -13.16 -6.26 -1.71
CA ASN A 254 -11.98 -6.64 -0.92
C ASN A 254 -11.13 -7.70 -1.65
N ASP A 255 -10.99 -7.55 -2.97
CA ASP A 255 -10.22 -8.45 -3.80
C ASP A 255 -8.72 -8.18 -3.66
N ASP A 256 -8.05 -9.07 -2.96
CA ASP A 256 -6.61 -9.04 -2.70
C ASP A 256 -5.76 -8.80 -3.96
N SER A 257 -6.21 -9.28 -5.13
CA SER A 257 -5.45 -9.13 -6.39
C SER A 257 -5.43 -7.68 -6.87
N ILE A 258 -6.53 -6.97 -6.66
CA ILE A 258 -6.69 -5.58 -7.08
C ILE A 258 -6.12 -4.64 -6.03
N ARG A 259 -6.33 -4.89 -4.74
CA ARG A 259 -5.73 -4.11 -3.63
C ARG A 259 -4.20 -4.07 -3.71
N LYS A 260 -3.56 -5.21 -4.05
CA LYS A 260 -2.11 -5.29 -4.24
C LYS A 260 -1.60 -4.51 -5.44
N SER A 261 -2.41 -4.34 -6.47
CA SER A 261 -2.04 -3.55 -7.66
C SER A 261 -2.06 -2.04 -7.38
N ILE A 262 -2.90 -1.59 -6.45
CA ILE A 262 -3.08 -0.18 -6.11
C ILE A 262 -1.97 0.31 -5.17
N ALA A 263 -1.55 -0.51 -4.20
CA ALA A 263 -0.70 -0.08 -3.08
C ALA A 263 0.70 -0.69 -3.01
N ASN A 264 1.19 -1.41 -4.00
CA ASN A 264 2.49 -2.12 -3.96
C ASN A 264 2.71 -3.09 -2.77
N SER A 265 1.82 -3.09 -1.77
CA SER A 265 1.87 -3.94 -0.56
C SER A 265 0.46 -4.28 -0.08
N ALA A 266 0.24 -5.51 0.37
CA ALA A 266 -1.06 -5.96 0.89
C ALA A 266 -1.47 -5.26 2.20
N ILE A 267 -0.52 -4.70 2.94
CA ILE A 267 -0.78 -4.01 4.21
C ILE A 267 -0.84 -2.48 4.06
N ALA A 268 -0.63 -1.95 2.85
CA ALA A 268 -0.63 -0.51 2.63
C ALA A 268 -2.03 0.11 2.69
N GLN A 269 -3.07 -0.69 2.46
CA GLN A 269 -4.46 -0.25 2.53
C GLN A 269 -5.26 -1.10 3.50
N GLU A 270 -6.14 -0.45 4.23
CA GLU A 270 -7.15 -1.08 5.08
C GLU A 270 -8.25 -1.74 4.24
N ASP A 271 -8.87 -2.78 4.78
CA ASP A 271 -10.03 -3.40 4.19
C ASP A 271 -11.16 -2.37 4.01
N TYR A 272 -11.62 -2.21 2.77
CA TYR A 272 -12.62 -1.20 2.37
C TYR A 272 -12.22 0.26 2.66
N GLY A 273 -10.98 0.53 3.07
CA GLY A 273 -10.49 1.86 3.46
C GLY A 273 -10.74 2.92 2.39
N THR A 274 -10.49 2.59 1.12
CA THR A 274 -10.70 3.52 -0.01
C THR A 274 -12.14 4.03 -0.12
N ILE A 275 -13.16 3.25 0.29
CA ILE A 275 -14.55 3.74 0.31
C ILE A 275 -14.66 4.93 1.26
N PHE A 276 -14.07 4.82 2.43
CA PHE A 276 -14.10 5.86 3.45
C PHE A 276 -13.14 7.01 3.14
N HIS A 277 -12.04 6.74 2.44
CA HIS A 277 -11.15 7.77 1.90
C HIS A 277 -11.90 8.70 0.93
N GLU A 278 -12.56 8.12 -0.08
CA GLU A 278 -13.33 8.92 -1.05
C GLU A 278 -14.53 9.62 -0.42
N LEU A 279 -15.17 8.98 0.57
CA LEU A 279 -16.21 9.64 1.37
C LEU A 279 -15.64 10.77 2.20
N GLY A 280 -14.40 10.66 2.68
CA GLY A 280 -13.67 11.73 3.38
C GLY A 280 -13.48 12.96 2.49
N HIS A 281 -13.10 12.79 1.24
CA HIS A 281 -13.04 13.91 0.27
C HIS A 281 -14.40 14.59 0.07
N LYS A 282 -15.47 13.79 -0.01
CA LYS A 282 -16.84 14.33 -0.12
C LYS A 282 -17.23 15.14 1.12
N ILE A 283 -16.97 14.61 2.31
CA ILE A 283 -17.27 15.30 3.58
C ILE A 283 -16.46 16.59 3.66
N ASP A 284 -15.16 16.54 3.37
CA ASP A 284 -14.28 17.71 3.38
C ASP A 284 -14.80 18.85 2.51
N PHE A 285 -15.40 18.54 1.37
CA PHE A 285 -15.94 19.50 0.42
C PHE A 285 -17.37 19.93 0.78
N GLU A 286 -18.30 19.00 1.01
CA GLU A 286 -19.73 19.30 1.18
C GLU A 286 -20.06 19.86 2.56
N ALA A 287 -19.37 19.44 3.61
CA ALA A 287 -19.63 19.92 4.97
C ALA A 287 -19.26 21.40 5.19
N ALA A 288 -18.66 22.04 4.22
CA ALA A 288 -18.18 23.41 4.28
C ALA A 288 -18.66 24.28 3.10
N ASP A 289 -19.85 24.02 2.60
CA ASP A 289 -20.48 24.78 1.53
C ASP A 289 -19.58 24.99 0.29
N GLY A 290 -18.81 23.97 -0.07
CA GLY A 290 -17.95 23.95 -1.27
C GLY A 290 -16.58 24.60 -1.11
N VAL A 291 -16.18 24.96 0.11
CA VAL A 291 -14.79 25.31 0.45
C VAL A 291 -14.28 24.29 1.45
N GLU A 292 -13.33 23.45 1.06
CA GLU A 292 -12.87 22.32 1.87
C GLU A 292 -12.53 22.69 3.33
N LEU A 293 -13.07 21.95 4.30
CA LEU A 293 -12.80 22.10 5.74
C LEU A 293 -11.30 22.08 6.03
N SER A 294 -10.59 21.21 5.34
CA SER A 294 -9.14 21.07 5.42
C SER A 294 -8.38 22.33 5.02
N MET A 295 -8.92 23.11 4.07
CA MET A 295 -8.37 24.40 3.65
C MET A 295 -8.68 25.49 4.68
N GLN A 296 -9.92 25.58 5.14
CA GLN A 296 -10.34 26.56 6.15
C GLN A 296 -9.52 26.41 7.44
N THR A 297 -9.20 25.18 7.82
CA THR A 297 -8.47 24.87 9.05
C THR A 297 -6.96 24.80 8.86
N ASN A 298 -6.45 24.99 7.64
CA ASN A 298 -5.01 24.95 7.34
C ASN A 298 -4.30 23.63 7.74
N LEU A 299 -4.94 22.46 7.49
CA LEU A 299 -4.35 21.15 7.79
C LEU A 299 -3.00 20.96 7.10
N ALA A 300 -2.89 21.29 5.81
CA ALA A 300 -1.64 21.19 5.06
C ALA A 300 -0.49 21.98 5.71
N SER A 301 -0.76 23.21 6.17
CA SER A 301 0.25 24.04 6.83
C SER A 301 0.64 23.49 8.20
N SER A 302 -0.30 22.83 8.89
CA SER A 302 -0.01 22.15 10.16
C SER A 302 0.95 20.99 9.95
N ALA A 303 0.63 20.08 9.03
CA ALA A 303 1.45 18.91 8.73
C ALA A 303 2.86 19.29 8.24
N LYS A 304 2.98 20.27 7.34
CA LYS A 304 4.30 20.76 6.88
C LYS A 304 5.14 21.33 8.01
N ARG A 305 4.54 22.01 8.99
CA ARG A 305 5.29 22.54 10.17
C ARG A 305 5.74 21.42 11.10
N GLU A 306 4.89 20.41 11.32
CA GLU A 306 5.23 19.26 12.15
C GLU A 306 6.33 18.43 11.49
N TYR A 307 6.21 18.16 10.18
CA TYR A 307 7.26 17.49 9.43
C TYR A 307 8.61 18.24 9.53
N LYS A 308 8.63 19.56 9.32
CA LYS A 308 9.87 20.35 9.45
C LYS A 308 10.50 20.26 10.84
N LYS A 309 9.68 20.19 11.90
CA LYS A 309 10.20 19.98 13.27
C LYS A 309 10.77 18.59 13.43
N LEU A 310 10.05 17.58 12.95
CA LEU A 310 10.47 16.20 12.98
C LEU A 310 11.81 16.04 12.24
N ALA A 311 11.93 16.55 11.02
CA ALA A 311 13.14 16.51 10.23
C ALA A 311 14.35 17.14 10.98
N LYS A 312 14.15 18.27 11.65
CA LYS A 312 15.22 18.92 12.44
C LYS A 312 15.59 18.15 13.71
N SER A 313 14.61 17.56 14.40
CA SER A 313 14.85 16.92 15.71
C SER A 313 15.35 15.49 15.59
N SER A 314 14.97 14.79 14.53
CA SER A 314 15.25 13.36 14.36
C SER A 314 16.45 13.10 13.44
N GLY A 315 17.07 14.17 12.88
CA GLY A 315 18.17 14.01 11.92
C GLY A 315 17.72 13.18 10.72
N PHE A 316 16.55 13.49 10.12
CA PHE A 316 16.10 12.84 8.89
C PHE A 316 17.08 13.03 7.72
N ASP A 317 18.03 13.95 7.87
CA ASP A 317 19.22 14.03 7.02
C ASP A 317 20.17 12.82 7.23
N ASN A 318 19.95 12.02 8.27
CA ASN A 318 20.68 10.79 8.50
C ASN A 318 19.92 9.61 7.89
N PHE A 319 20.57 8.95 6.94
CA PHE A 319 20.06 7.77 6.21
C PHE A 319 19.46 6.67 7.12
N VAL A 320 20.07 6.42 8.29
CA VAL A 320 19.60 5.41 9.26
C VAL A 320 18.22 5.78 9.84
N ASN A 321 17.99 7.04 10.19
CA ASN A 321 16.72 7.48 10.77
C ASN A 321 15.59 7.45 9.75
N THR A 322 15.87 7.78 8.48
CA THR A 322 14.91 7.66 7.39
C THR A 322 14.52 6.20 7.14
N ILE A 323 15.50 5.27 7.18
CA ILE A 323 15.23 3.84 7.04
C ILE A 323 14.36 3.33 8.20
N THR A 324 14.70 3.66 9.44
CA THR A 324 13.95 3.23 10.63
C THR A 324 12.51 3.73 10.60
N PHE A 325 12.31 4.99 10.24
CA PHE A 325 10.99 5.58 10.06
C PHE A 325 10.19 4.87 8.95
N THR A 326 10.82 4.62 7.80
CA THR A 326 10.18 3.95 6.68
C THR A 326 9.82 2.50 7.01
N GLN A 327 10.69 1.80 7.76
CA GLN A 327 10.42 0.44 8.23
C GLN A 327 9.26 0.38 9.22
N GLU A 328 9.23 1.28 10.20
CA GLU A 328 8.11 1.38 11.15
C GLU A 328 6.79 1.62 10.42
N MET A 329 6.80 2.54 9.47
CA MET A 329 5.63 2.83 8.67
C MET A 329 5.18 1.61 7.86
N HIS A 330 6.07 0.95 7.12
CA HIS A 330 5.73 -0.21 6.30
C HIS A 330 5.29 -1.45 7.10
N ASN A 331 5.61 -1.50 8.39
CA ASN A 331 5.14 -2.56 9.29
C ASN A 331 3.76 -2.28 9.89
N THR A 332 3.22 -1.09 9.67
CA THR A 332 1.91 -0.67 10.17
C THR A 332 0.84 -0.96 9.12
N GLU A 333 -0.27 -1.59 9.51
CA GLU A 333 -1.39 -1.83 8.60
C GLU A 333 -2.04 -0.49 8.21
N GLY A 334 -2.43 -0.35 6.91
CA GLY A 334 -2.99 0.89 6.39
C GLY A 334 -2.00 2.05 6.22
N TRP A 335 -0.70 1.77 6.21
CA TRP A 335 0.35 2.80 6.14
C TRP A 335 0.29 3.70 4.90
N GLY A 336 -0.38 3.26 3.83
CA GLY A 336 -0.41 3.97 2.55
C GLY A 336 -0.90 5.41 2.67
N GLY A 337 -1.98 5.63 3.41
CA GLY A 337 -2.54 6.97 3.64
C GLY A 337 -1.58 7.87 4.41
N PHE A 338 -0.91 7.35 5.45
CA PHE A 338 0.11 8.12 6.18
C PHE A 338 1.32 8.44 5.30
N SER A 339 1.78 7.48 4.48
CA SER A 339 2.85 7.66 3.50
C SER A 339 2.56 8.79 2.52
N ASP A 340 1.34 8.83 1.99
CA ASP A 340 0.91 9.90 1.08
C ASP A 340 1.00 11.28 1.73
N VAL A 341 0.54 11.40 2.96
CA VAL A 341 0.59 12.66 3.73
C VAL A 341 2.03 13.08 4.05
N ILE A 342 2.90 12.15 4.41
CA ILE A 342 4.33 12.46 4.67
C ILE A 342 5.04 12.86 3.38
N LEU A 343 4.78 12.18 2.27
CA LEU A 343 5.30 12.51 0.96
C LEU A 343 4.96 13.97 0.57
N GLY A 344 3.69 14.34 0.71
CA GLY A 344 3.22 15.69 0.44
C GLY A 344 3.75 16.73 1.43
N SER A 345 3.86 16.39 2.71
CA SER A 345 4.36 17.28 3.76
C SER A 345 5.85 17.55 3.65
N SER A 346 6.62 16.57 3.21
CA SER A 346 8.06 16.65 2.95
C SER A 346 8.39 17.29 1.60
N SER A 347 7.41 17.61 0.78
CA SER A 347 7.59 18.03 -0.62
C SER A 347 8.39 17.02 -1.46
N GLY A 348 8.32 15.75 -1.06
CA GLY A 348 8.92 14.63 -1.75
C GLY A 348 10.29 14.20 -1.26
N GLU A 349 10.77 14.75 -0.16
CA GLU A 349 12.04 14.33 0.46
C GLU A 349 11.95 12.91 1.01
N ILE A 350 10.79 12.53 1.57
CA ILE A 350 10.52 11.16 2.03
C ILE A 350 9.51 10.52 1.07
N ASN A 351 9.98 9.51 0.35
CA ASN A 351 9.16 8.68 -0.53
C ASN A 351 9.07 7.28 0.06
N ALA A 352 7.93 6.95 0.60
CA ALA A 352 7.69 5.66 1.23
C ALA A 352 6.86 4.69 0.36
N GLY A 353 6.65 5.01 -0.90
CA GLY A 353 6.07 4.08 -1.89
C GLY A 353 4.59 4.26 -2.19
N SER A 354 3.86 5.09 -1.46
CA SER A 354 2.50 5.51 -1.79
C SER A 354 2.45 7.01 -2.06
N GLY A 355 1.58 7.46 -2.95
CA GLY A 355 1.41 8.87 -3.27
C GLY A 355 1.08 9.17 -4.74
N HIS A 356 0.92 10.47 -5.03
CA HIS A 356 0.58 10.96 -6.36
C HIS A 356 1.82 11.29 -7.19
N TYR A 357 1.93 10.65 -8.35
CA TYR A 357 3.03 10.81 -9.28
C TYR A 357 2.53 11.37 -10.63
N ASN A 358 3.32 12.24 -11.24
CA ASN A 358 3.04 12.75 -12.57
C ASN A 358 3.32 11.69 -13.66
N ALA A 359 3.02 12.03 -14.92
CA ALA A 359 3.22 11.11 -16.05
C ALA A 359 4.68 10.66 -16.27
N LYS A 360 5.66 11.35 -15.66
CA LYS A 360 7.08 11.00 -15.69
C LYS A 360 7.51 10.12 -14.52
N GLY A 361 6.57 9.67 -13.66
CA GLY A 361 6.88 8.89 -12.47
C GLY A 361 7.55 9.67 -11.34
N MET A 362 7.57 11.00 -11.42
CA MET A 362 8.06 11.87 -10.35
C MET A 362 6.90 12.33 -9.47
N ILE A 363 7.20 12.65 -8.21
CA ILE A 363 6.21 13.18 -7.27
C ILE A 363 5.52 14.40 -7.87
N ASP A 364 4.20 14.40 -7.90
CA ASP A 364 3.43 15.52 -8.40
C ASP A 364 3.37 16.66 -7.35
N LYS A 365 4.42 17.47 -7.30
CA LYS A 365 4.50 18.64 -6.40
C LYS A 365 3.36 19.64 -6.61
N LYS A 366 2.84 19.74 -7.87
CA LYS A 366 1.71 20.63 -8.18
C LYS A 366 0.42 20.12 -7.55
N TYR A 367 0.22 18.81 -7.55
CA TYR A 367 -0.89 18.15 -6.86
C TYR A 367 -0.85 18.48 -5.37
N TYR A 368 0.22 18.13 -4.66
CA TYR A 368 0.35 18.36 -3.22
C TYR A 368 0.36 19.83 -2.81
N SER A 369 0.77 20.74 -3.70
CA SER A 369 0.69 22.18 -3.39
C SER A 369 -0.75 22.66 -3.22
N LYS A 370 -1.71 21.99 -3.86
CA LYS A 370 -3.14 22.36 -3.87
C LYS A 370 -4.00 21.40 -3.04
N ARG A 371 -3.66 20.12 -2.99
CA ARG A 371 -4.53 19.06 -2.47
C ARG A 371 -4.07 18.43 -1.15
N LEU A 372 -2.88 18.76 -0.65
CA LEU A 372 -2.36 18.12 0.57
C LEU A 372 -3.33 18.19 1.75
N GLY A 373 -4.05 19.30 1.92
CA GLY A 373 -5.05 19.44 2.99
C GLY A 373 -6.17 18.40 2.85
N THR A 374 -6.71 18.27 1.64
CA THR A 374 -7.81 17.34 1.34
C THR A 374 -7.37 15.89 1.49
N GLU A 375 -6.12 15.55 1.08
CA GLU A 375 -5.54 14.23 1.31
C GLU A 375 -5.36 13.92 2.80
N ILE A 376 -4.89 14.89 3.59
CA ILE A 376 -4.77 14.72 5.05
C ILE A 376 -6.14 14.43 5.67
N PHE A 377 -7.18 15.17 5.26
CA PHE A 377 -8.52 14.96 5.77
C PHE A 377 -9.05 13.57 5.41
N ALA A 378 -8.96 13.18 4.13
CA ALA A 378 -9.47 11.90 3.65
C ALA A 378 -8.75 10.71 4.30
N ASN A 379 -7.42 10.75 4.40
CA ASN A 379 -6.63 9.69 5.03
C ASN A 379 -6.86 9.59 6.55
N LEU A 380 -7.03 10.70 7.25
CA LEU A 380 -7.38 10.69 8.66
C LEU A 380 -8.81 10.22 8.89
N PHE A 381 -9.75 10.57 8.00
CA PHE A 381 -11.12 10.08 8.07
C PHE A 381 -11.18 8.57 7.85
N GLU A 382 -10.51 8.05 6.82
CA GLU A 382 -10.33 6.62 6.57
C GLU A 382 -9.79 5.92 7.82
N ALA A 383 -8.63 6.35 8.33
CA ALA A 383 -7.99 5.76 9.50
C ALA A 383 -8.85 5.81 10.77
N THR A 384 -9.72 6.81 10.90
CA THR A 384 -10.65 6.94 12.03
C THR A 384 -11.82 5.98 11.91
N VAL A 385 -12.40 5.84 10.71
CA VAL A 385 -13.56 4.97 10.45
C VAL A 385 -13.15 3.51 10.53
N THR A 386 -12.05 3.14 9.88
CA THR A 386 -11.55 1.75 9.86
C THR A 386 -10.87 1.35 11.17
N LYS A 387 -10.56 2.31 12.06
CA LYS A 387 -9.75 2.13 13.26
C LYS A 387 -8.38 1.54 12.94
N SER A 388 -7.81 1.99 11.83
CA SER A 388 -6.54 1.54 11.30
C SER A 388 -5.38 1.78 12.27
N GLU A 389 -4.42 0.88 12.28
CA GLU A 389 -3.14 1.07 12.98
C GLU A 389 -2.38 2.30 12.44
N SER A 390 -2.63 2.72 11.19
CA SER A 390 -2.06 3.96 10.63
C SER A 390 -2.47 5.21 11.41
N ARG A 391 -3.61 5.22 12.10
CA ARG A 391 -4.03 6.31 12.98
C ARG A 391 -2.96 6.61 14.05
N LYS A 392 -2.28 5.60 14.58
CA LYS A 392 -1.19 5.73 15.55
C LYS A 392 0.03 6.45 14.96
N LEU A 393 0.31 6.23 13.66
CA LEU A 393 1.36 6.97 12.96
C LEU A 393 1.04 8.45 12.87
N PHE A 394 -0.21 8.80 12.54
CA PHE A 394 -0.66 10.19 12.54
C PHE A 394 -0.53 10.84 13.92
N GLU A 395 -0.97 10.16 14.97
CA GLU A 395 -0.89 10.62 16.36
C GLU A 395 0.56 10.79 16.84
N LYS A 396 1.45 9.90 16.45
CA LYS A 396 2.86 9.93 16.82
C LYS A 396 3.63 11.03 16.09
N TYR A 397 3.47 11.14 14.78
CA TYR A 397 4.32 11.99 13.93
C TYR A 397 3.69 13.32 13.55
N LEU A 398 2.37 13.42 13.54
CA LEU A 398 1.60 14.62 13.21
C LEU A 398 0.53 14.94 14.28
N PRO A 399 0.88 14.95 15.59
CA PRO A 399 -0.10 15.03 16.67
C PRO A 399 -0.97 16.30 16.62
N LYS A 400 -0.41 17.45 16.24
CA LYS A 400 -1.18 18.70 16.15
C LYS A 400 -2.11 18.73 14.95
N THR A 401 -1.70 18.12 13.84
CA THR A 401 -2.54 17.99 12.64
C THR A 401 -3.69 17.03 12.92
N THR A 402 -3.42 15.92 13.59
CA THR A 402 -4.41 14.95 14.03
C THR A 402 -5.42 15.57 15.00
N ALA A 403 -4.96 16.26 16.04
CA ALA A 403 -5.84 16.96 16.98
C ALA A 403 -6.67 18.06 16.32
N LYS A 404 -6.15 18.72 15.28
CA LYS A 404 -6.92 19.66 14.48
C LYS A 404 -8.03 19.00 13.70
N PHE A 405 -7.74 17.86 13.07
CA PHE A 405 -8.75 17.07 12.38
C PHE A 405 -9.85 16.61 13.34
N ASP A 406 -9.49 16.11 14.52
CA ASP A 406 -10.46 15.69 15.54
C ASP A 406 -11.39 16.84 15.95
N LYS A 407 -10.83 18.04 16.16
CA LYS A 407 -11.63 19.25 16.44
C LYS A 407 -12.55 19.66 15.30
N ILE A 408 -12.16 19.43 14.03
CA ILE A 408 -13.05 19.66 12.89
C ILE A 408 -14.26 18.74 12.98
N LEU A 409 -14.03 17.45 13.27
CA LEU A 409 -15.11 16.50 13.44
C LEU A 409 -16.01 16.83 14.64
N GLU A 410 -15.45 17.27 15.76
CA GLU A 410 -16.19 17.70 16.96
C GLU A 410 -16.99 18.98 16.69
N GLY A 411 -16.34 20.01 16.16
CA GLY A 411 -16.95 21.33 15.94
C GLY A 411 -18.06 21.35 14.89
N TYR A 412 -18.12 20.36 14.01
CA TYR A 412 -19.24 20.19 13.08
C TYR A 412 -20.55 19.86 13.79
N TYR A 413 -20.50 19.26 14.99
CA TYR A 413 -21.67 18.85 15.78
C TYR A 413 -22.10 19.86 16.85
N GLU A 414 -21.22 20.79 17.21
CA GLU A 414 -21.56 21.85 18.18
C GLU A 414 -22.37 23.01 17.55
N GLN A 415 -22.53 22.98 16.20
CA GLN A 415 -23.25 24.01 15.44
C GLN A 415 -24.68 23.59 15.05
N GLU A 416 -25.12 22.37 15.35
CA GLU A 416 -26.49 21.89 15.26
C GLU A 416 -27.16 21.91 16.67
#